data_e3209ae95815a8c130611098596e5970
#
_entry.id   e3209ae95815a8c130611098596e5970
#
_cell.length_a   1.000
_cell.length_b   1.000
_cell.length_c   1.000
_cell.angle_alpha   90.00
_cell.angle_beta   90.00
_cell.angle_gamma   90.00
#
_symmetry.space_group_name_H-M   'P 1'
#
loop_
_entity.id
_entity.type
_entity.pdbx_description
1 polymer ?
#
loop_
_entity_poly.entity_id
_entity_poly.type
_entity_poly.pdbx_seq_one_letter_code
_entity_poly.pdbx_strand_id
1 'polypeptide(L)'
;MKEININNARSQIPSLAIVVPCYNEKDAFPYCLEGLTTILKNLLAKEKIARNSYILFVDDGSKDNTWEQIKSTSQEKSFIRGLKLSRNRGHQIALLAGLANADTDVTVSIDADLQDDIGCIEKMIDKYNEGFEIVYGVRDNRSSDSVFRLAP
;
A
#
# COMPACT_ATOMS: atom_id res chain seq x y z
N MET A 1 -39.34 -5.86 -9.14
CA MET A 1 -38.15 -5.29 -8.48
C MET A 1 -37.25 -6.46 -8.11
N LYS A 2 -36.15 -6.65 -8.81
CA LYS A 2 -35.15 -7.62 -8.38
C LYS A 2 -34.33 -6.96 -7.29
N GLU A 3 -34.48 -7.43 -6.06
CA GLU A 3 -33.54 -7.09 -4.98
C GLU A 3 -32.17 -7.56 -5.40
N ILE A 4 -31.24 -6.63 -5.55
CA ILE A 4 -29.82 -6.93 -5.71
C ILE A 4 -29.34 -7.35 -4.33
N ASN A 5 -29.19 -8.64 -4.15
CA ASN A 5 -28.69 -9.25 -2.93
C ASN A 5 -27.18 -8.93 -2.84
N ILE A 6 -26.84 -7.83 -2.12
CA ILE A 6 -25.45 -7.37 -1.91
C ILE A 6 -24.79 -8.14 -0.75
N ASN A 7 -24.99 -9.43 -0.67
CA ASN A 7 -24.22 -10.29 0.24
C ASN A 7 -23.02 -10.91 -0.51
N ASN A 8 -22.14 -10.06 -1.04
CA ASN A 8 -20.87 -10.46 -1.61
C ASN A 8 -19.71 -10.27 -0.60
N ALA A 9 -19.95 -10.55 0.68
CA ALA A 9 -18.86 -10.61 1.64
C ALA A 9 -17.88 -11.69 1.17
N ARG A 10 -16.61 -11.32 0.99
CA ARG A 10 -15.55 -12.23 0.52
C ARG A 10 -15.21 -13.21 1.64
N SER A 11 -15.19 -14.49 1.34
CA SER A 11 -14.96 -15.55 2.33
C SER A 11 -13.47 -15.87 2.54
N GLN A 12 -12.57 -15.34 1.70
CA GLN A 12 -11.15 -15.62 1.78
C GLN A 12 -10.39 -14.38 2.30
N ILE A 13 -9.39 -14.63 3.15
CA ILE A 13 -8.48 -13.60 3.63
C ILE A 13 -7.61 -13.14 2.43
N PRO A 14 -7.68 -11.86 2.00
CA PRO A 14 -6.97 -11.40 0.82
C PRO A 14 -5.48 -11.22 1.07
N SER A 15 -4.68 -11.45 0.04
CA SER A 15 -3.30 -10.98 0.00
C SER A 15 -3.24 -9.49 -0.32
N LEU A 16 -2.31 -8.76 0.31
CA LEU A 16 -2.14 -7.31 0.18
C LEU A 16 -0.72 -6.96 -0.31
N ALA A 17 -0.63 -6.09 -1.31
CA ALA A 17 0.58 -5.35 -1.64
C ALA A 17 0.40 -3.87 -1.28
N ILE A 18 1.32 -3.32 -0.48
CA ILE A 18 1.40 -1.88 -0.24
C ILE A 18 2.49 -1.34 -1.17
N VAL A 19 2.10 -0.55 -2.16
CA VAL A 19 2.99 0.03 -3.17
C VAL A 19 3.38 1.44 -2.76
N VAL A 20 4.69 1.68 -2.68
CA VAL A 20 5.26 2.95 -2.20
C VAL A 20 6.27 3.48 -3.24
N PRO A 21 5.86 4.43 -4.10
CA PRO A 21 6.81 5.12 -4.98
C PRO A 21 7.78 5.97 -4.17
N CYS A 22 9.07 5.92 -4.51
CA CYS A 22 10.14 6.64 -3.83
C CYS A 22 11.04 7.35 -4.84
N TYR A 23 11.37 8.61 -4.56
CA TYR A 23 12.40 9.36 -5.29
C TYR A 23 13.14 10.28 -4.35
N ASN A 24 14.44 10.00 -4.11
CA ASN A 24 15.28 10.75 -3.16
C ASN A 24 14.65 10.86 -1.76
N GLU A 25 14.22 9.74 -1.22
CA GLU A 25 13.51 9.62 0.06
C GLU A 25 14.39 8.99 1.16
N LYS A 26 15.72 9.13 1.07
CA LYS A 26 16.66 8.49 2.02
C LYS A 26 16.36 8.80 3.49
N ASP A 27 15.87 10.00 3.77
CA ASP A 27 15.59 10.46 5.14
C ASP A 27 14.19 10.02 5.62
N ALA A 28 13.22 9.95 4.72
CA ALA A 28 11.85 9.50 5.01
C ALA A 28 11.72 7.98 5.04
N PHE A 29 12.52 7.26 4.26
CA PHE A 29 12.42 5.81 4.09
C PHE A 29 12.41 5.02 5.41
N PRO A 30 13.31 5.27 6.39
CA PRO A 30 13.30 4.50 7.65
C PRO A 30 11.98 4.63 8.43
N TYR A 31 11.39 5.82 8.46
CA TYR A 31 10.12 6.09 9.14
C TYR A 31 8.95 5.44 8.40
N CYS A 32 8.96 5.55 7.07
CA CYS A 32 7.98 4.89 6.21
C CYS A 32 8.01 3.37 6.40
N LEU A 33 9.20 2.78 6.38
CA LEU A 33 9.42 1.35 6.59
C LEU A 33 8.89 0.89 7.95
N GLU A 34 9.18 1.61 9.02
CA GLU A 34 8.73 1.28 10.37
C GLU A 34 7.19 1.34 10.46
N GLY A 35 6.59 2.43 10.01
CA GLY A 35 5.14 2.63 10.04
C GLY A 35 4.39 1.55 9.25
N LEU A 36 4.80 1.31 8.01
CA LEU A 36 4.16 0.30 7.16
C LEU A 36 4.40 -1.13 7.64
N THR A 37 5.57 -1.42 8.19
CA THR A 37 5.85 -2.72 8.83
C THR A 37 4.93 -2.97 10.00
N THR A 38 4.70 -1.97 10.84
CA THR A 38 3.78 -2.06 11.99
C THR A 38 2.34 -2.34 11.52
N ILE A 39 1.86 -1.61 10.53
CA ILE A 39 0.52 -1.83 9.94
C ILE A 39 0.40 -3.25 9.36
N LEU A 40 1.37 -3.69 8.55
CA LEU A 40 1.35 -5.02 7.94
C LEU A 40 1.30 -6.11 9.01
N LYS A 41 2.12 -6.02 10.06
CA LYS A 41 2.14 -6.98 11.17
C LYS A 41 0.82 -6.99 11.95
N ASN A 42 0.23 -5.83 12.20
CA ASN A 42 -1.06 -5.72 12.87
C ASN A 42 -2.19 -6.36 12.06
N LEU A 43 -2.23 -6.14 10.75
CA LEU A 43 -3.22 -6.75 9.86
C LEU A 43 -3.06 -8.27 9.79
N LEU A 44 -1.82 -8.76 9.77
CA LEU A 44 -1.52 -10.20 9.84
C LEU A 44 -1.96 -10.82 11.17
N ALA A 45 -1.67 -10.15 12.29
CA ALA A 45 -2.08 -10.62 13.62
C ALA A 45 -3.60 -10.66 13.81
N LYS A 46 -4.32 -9.76 13.16
CA LYS A 46 -5.79 -9.72 13.13
C LYS A 46 -6.40 -10.65 12.08
N GLU A 47 -5.58 -11.39 11.35
CA GLU A 47 -6.01 -12.26 10.25
C GLU A 47 -6.84 -11.54 9.16
N LYS A 48 -6.58 -10.24 8.95
CA LYS A 48 -7.26 -9.43 7.93
C LYS A 48 -6.63 -9.55 6.55
N ILE A 49 -5.37 -9.97 6.49
CA ILE A 49 -4.62 -10.20 5.26
C ILE A 49 -3.86 -11.53 5.31
N ALA A 50 -3.60 -12.10 4.15
CA ALA A 50 -2.89 -13.36 4.02
C ALA A 50 -1.38 -13.21 4.25
N ARG A 51 -0.71 -14.30 4.64
CA ARG A 51 0.73 -14.31 5.01
C ARG A 51 1.68 -13.96 3.86
N ASN A 52 1.24 -14.09 2.63
CA ASN A 52 2.00 -13.70 1.43
C ASN A 52 1.87 -12.21 1.07
N SER A 53 1.27 -11.40 1.94
CA SER A 53 1.21 -9.94 1.81
C SER A 53 2.60 -9.31 1.98
N TYR A 54 2.84 -8.18 1.30
CA TYR A 54 4.15 -7.52 1.30
C TYR A 54 4.06 -6.01 1.05
N ILE A 55 5.18 -5.33 1.28
CA ILE A 55 5.39 -3.92 0.91
C ILE A 55 6.33 -3.89 -0.29
N LEU A 56 5.93 -3.18 -1.35
CA LEU A 56 6.71 -2.97 -2.57
C LEU A 56 7.14 -1.52 -2.67
N PHE A 57 8.41 -1.25 -2.41
CA PHE A 57 9.00 0.05 -2.66
C PHE A 57 9.46 0.13 -4.12
N VAL A 58 9.07 1.21 -4.80
CA VAL A 58 9.42 1.47 -6.21
C VAL A 58 10.35 2.67 -6.27
N ASP A 59 11.63 2.42 -6.54
CA ASP A 59 12.62 3.49 -6.71
C ASP A 59 12.53 4.09 -8.10
N ASP A 60 12.16 5.36 -8.19
CA ASP A 60 12.05 6.11 -9.44
C ASP A 60 13.39 6.74 -9.87
N GLY A 61 14.45 5.94 -9.84
CA GLY A 61 15.78 6.39 -10.26
C GLY A 61 16.40 7.40 -9.31
N SER A 62 16.31 7.17 -8.00
CA SER A 62 16.91 8.04 -6.97
C SER A 62 18.40 8.23 -7.18
N LYS A 63 18.89 9.42 -6.83
CA LYS A 63 20.31 9.82 -6.89
C LYS A 63 21.00 9.75 -5.53
N ASP A 64 20.21 9.57 -4.47
CA ASP A 64 20.69 9.39 -3.10
C ASP A 64 20.72 7.92 -2.70
N ASN A 65 20.86 7.61 -1.41
CA ASN A 65 20.91 6.24 -0.89
C ASN A 65 19.55 5.53 -0.78
N THR A 66 18.49 6.06 -1.35
CA THR A 66 17.14 5.45 -1.24
C THR A 66 17.15 4.00 -1.75
N TRP A 67 17.72 3.76 -2.95
CA TRP A 67 17.75 2.40 -3.51
C TRP A 67 18.57 1.42 -2.67
N GLU A 68 19.72 1.83 -2.17
CA GLU A 68 20.59 0.98 -1.33
C GLU A 68 19.85 0.57 -0.05
N GLN A 69 19.09 1.48 0.56
CA GLN A 69 18.26 1.18 1.74
C GLN A 69 17.14 0.18 1.40
N ILE A 70 16.42 0.38 0.28
CA ILE A 70 15.38 -0.55 -0.19
C ILE A 70 15.98 -1.93 -0.44
N LYS A 71 17.08 -1.99 -1.19
CA LYS A 71 17.76 -3.23 -1.54
C LYS A 71 18.22 -4.00 -0.31
N SER A 72 18.92 -3.35 0.61
CA SER A 72 19.38 -3.96 1.86
C SER A 72 18.21 -4.51 2.68
N THR A 73 17.15 -3.71 2.86
CA THR A 73 15.98 -4.12 3.63
C THR A 73 15.26 -5.31 2.99
N SER A 74 15.17 -5.34 1.66
CA SER A 74 14.53 -6.45 0.94
C SER A 74 15.30 -7.77 1.05
N GLN A 75 16.61 -7.71 1.29
CA GLN A 75 17.43 -8.90 1.57
C GLN A 75 17.25 -9.42 2.99
N GLU A 76 16.96 -8.53 3.94
CA GLU A 76 16.79 -8.87 5.35
C GLU A 76 15.36 -9.31 5.72
N LYS A 77 14.36 -8.75 5.04
CA LYS A 77 12.94 -8.94 5.37
C LYS A 77 12.18 -9.47 4.17
N SER A 78 11.69 -10.71 4.26
CA SER A 78 10.98 -11.40 3.16
C SER A 78 9.68 -10.73 2.70
N PHE A 79 9.08 -9.92 3.56
CA PHE A 79 7.86 -9.15 3.25
C PHE A 79 8.16 -7.76 2.66
N ILE A 80 9.42 -7.43 2.39
CA ILE A 80 9.83 -6.20 1.70
C ILE A 80 10.35 -6.58 0.32
N ARG A 81 9.83 -5.91 -0.70
CA ARG A 81 10.27 -6.03 -2.09
C ARG A 81 10.70 -4.68 -2.63
N GLY A 82 11.66 -4.68 -3.51
CA GLY A 82 12.15 -3.49 -4.19
C GLY A 82 12.03 -3.62 -5.70
N LEU A 83 11.53 -2.59 -6.36
CA LEU A 83 11.52 -2.42 -7.81
C LEU A 83 12.27 -1.14 -8.14
N LYS A 84 13.28 -1.22 -9.01
CA LYS A 84 14.07 -0.07 -9.43
C LYS A 84 13.77 0.28 -10.89
N LEU A 85 13.40 1.51 -11.16
CA LEU A 85 13.35 2.05 -12.52
C LEU A 85 14.75 2.45 -12.97
N SER A 86 15.04 2.30 -14.26
CA SER A 86 16.35 2.61 -14.82
C SER A 86 16.71 4.11 -14.74
N ARG A 87 15.72 4.98 -14.62
CA ARG A 87 15.85 6.43 -14.48
C ARG A 87 14.55 7.00 -13.92
N ASN A 88 14.60 8.25 -13.46
CA ASN A 88 13.39 8.98 -13.07
C ASN A 88 12.41 9.09 -14.23
N ARG A 89 11.18 8.65 -13.98
CA ARG A 89 10.04 8.65 -14.92
C ARG A 89 8.85 9.44 -14.40
N GLY A 90 8.93 9.92 -13.15
CA GLY A 90 7.87 10.60 -12.44
C GLY A 90 7.03 9.67 -11.57
N HIS A 91 6.42 10.27 -10.54
CA HIS A 91 5.65 9.58 -9.51
C HIS A 91 4.58 8.63 -10.09
N GLN A 92 3.80 9.10 -11.07
CA GLN A 92 2.72 8.29 -11.64
C GLN A 92 3.22 7.05 -12.39
N ILE A 93 4.34 7.16 -13.11
CA ILE A 93 4.94 6.01 -13.80
C ILE A 93 5.52 5.03 -12.80
N ALA A 94 6.16 5.52 -11.73
CA ALA A 94 6.64 4.66 -10.65
C ALA A 94 5.49 3.92 -9.97
N LEU A 95 4.38 4.61 -9.69
CA LEU A 95 3.17 4.01 -9.13
C LEU A 95 2.62 2.93 -10.08
N LEU A 96 2.44 3.23 -11.37
CA LEU A 96 1.95 2.26 -12.35
C LEU A 96 2.87 1.04 -12.47
N ALA A 97 4.20 1.25 -12.43
CA ALA A 97 5.16 0.15 -12.43
C ALA A 97 4.98 -0.76 -11.20
N GLY A 98 4.76 -0.17 -10.03
CA GLY A 98 4.46 -0.92 -8.81
C GLY A 98 3.15 -1.71 -8.90
N LEU A 99 2.08 -1.06 -9.34
CA LEU A 99 0.76 -1.70 -9.51
C LEU A 99 0.82 -2.86 -10.52
N ALA A 100 1.53 -2.67 -11.64
CA ALA A 100 1.69 -3.70 -12.67
C ALA A 100 2.53 -4.91 -12.21
N ASN A 101 3.39 -4.74 -11.21
CA ASN A 101 4.22 -5.79 -10.64
C ASN A 101 3.67 -6.36 -9.32
N ALA A 102 2.57 -5.84 -8.83
CA ALA A 102 1.89 -6.41 -7.67
C ALA A 102 1.08 -7.65 -8.08
N ASP A 103 1.35 -8.76 -7.39
CA ASP A 103 0.67 -10.06 -7.59
C ASP A 103 -0.06 -10.44 -6.30
N THR A 104 -1.15 -9.71 -6.04
CA THR A 104 -1.97 -9.86 -4.83
C THR A 104 -3.44 -9.56 -5.13
N ASP A 105 -4.34 -10.03 -4.25
CA ASP A 105 -5.78 -9.79 -4.38
C ASP A 105 -6.12 -8.30 -4.23
N VAL A 106 -5.38 -7.59 -3.37
CA VAL A 106 -5.58 -6.17 -3.07
C VAL A 106 -4.26 -5.42 -3.18
N THR A 107 -4.30 -4.25 -3.76
CA THR A 107 -3.16 -3.34 -3.82
C THR A 107 -3.56 -1.98 -3.25
N VAL A 108 -2.75 -1.45 -2.34
CA VAL A 108 -2.89 -0.11 -1.75
C VAL A 108 -1.66 0.72 -2.12
N SER A 109 -1.84 1.96 -2.56
CA SER A 109 -0.75 2.90 -2.78
C SER A 109 -0.67 3.92 -1.65
N ILE A 110 0.55 4.20 -1.19
CA ILE A 110 0.86 5.18 -0.13
C ILE A 110 2.10 5.96 -0.55
N ASP A 111 2.12 7.26 -0.27
CA ASP A 111 3.30 8.09 -0.47
C ASP A 111 4.35 7.87 0.63
N ALA A 112 5.64 7.93 0.27
CA ALA A 112 6.74 7.61 1.18
C ALA A 112 6.89 8.59 2.35
N ASP A 113 6.36 9.81 2.24
CA ASP A 113 6.42 10.85 3.27
C ASP A 113 5.41 10.65 4.41
N LEU A 114 4.53 9.65 4.29
CA LEU A 114 3.48 9.33 5.26
C LEU A 114 2.62 10.53 5.70
N GLN A 115 2.38 11.49 4.82
CA GLN A 115 1.44 12.59 5.09
C GLN A 115 0.00 12.10 5.22
N ASP A 116 -0.30 10.93 4.68
CA ASP A 116 -1.59 10.28 4.79
C ASP A 116 -1.66 9.39 6.05
N ASP A 117 -2.87 9.27 6.61
CA ASP A 117 -3.11 8.36 7.73
C ASP A 117 -3.02 6.89 7.26
N ILE A 118 -1.89 6.24 7.55
CA ILE A 118 -1.68 4.82 7.22
C ILE A 118 -2.64 3.87 7.96
N GLY A 119 -3.25 4.32 9.07
CA GLY A 119 -4.31 3.56 9.76
C GLY A 119 -5.55 3.34 8.90
N CYS A 120 -5.73 4.14 7.85
CA CYS A 120 -6.82 3.97 6.88
C CYS A 120 -6.72 2.66 6.07
N ILE A 121 -5.53 2.06 5.95
CA ILE A 121 -5.35 0.80 5.21
C ILE A 121 -6.23 -0.31 5.78
N GLU A 122 -6.34 -0.42 7.10
CA GLU A 122 -7.23 -1.42 7.73
C GLU A 122 -8.68 -1.23 7.30
N LYS A 123 -9.17 0.02 7.32
CA LYS A 123 -10.54 0.35 6.89
C LYS A 123 -10.76 0.07 5.39
N MET A 124 -9.74 0.27 4.55
CA MET A 124 -9.80 -0.06 3.12
C MET A 124 -9.93 -1.57 2.92
N ILE A 125 -9.19 -2.39 3.67
CA ILE A 125 -9.32 -3.85 3.64
C ILE A 125 -10.70 -4.30 4.11
N ASP A 126 -11.25 -3.69 5.17
CA ASP A 126 -12.61 -3.98 5.62
C ASP A 126 -13.64 -3.73 4.52
N LYS A 127 -13.52 -2.61 3.81
CA LYS A 127 -14.39 -2.27 2.68
C LYS A 127 -14.24 -3.23 1.49
N TYR A 128 -13.01 -3.64 1.18
CA TYR A 128 -12.81 -4.68 0.18
C TYR A 128 -13.52 -6.00 0.57
N ASN A 129 -13.43 -6.40 1.84
CA ASN A 129 -14.11 -7.60 2.33
C ASN A 129 -15.64 -7.49 2.31
N GLU A 130 -16.20 -6.27 2.41
CA GLU A 130 -17.63 -5.99 2.20
C GLU A 130 -18.05 -6.10 0.72
N GLY A 131 -17.10 -6.27 -0.23
CA GLY A 131 -17.37 -6.47 -1.65
C GLY A 131 -17.04 -5.29 -2.57
N PHE A 132 -16.47 -4.20 -2.04
CA PHE A 132 -16.07 -3.07 -2.86
C PHE A 132 -14.78 -3.37 -3.64
N GLU A 133 -14.80 -3.05 -4.94
CA GLU A 133 -13.65 -3.27 -5.85
C GLU A 133 -12.63 -2.12 -5.76
N ILE A 134 -13.10 -0.90 -5.56
CA ILE A 134 -12.26 0.30 -5.48
C ILE A 134 -12.61 1.06 -4.21
N VAL A 135 -11.61 1.32 -3.38
CA VAL A 135 -11.73 2.10 -2.15
C VAL A 135 -10.68 3.20 -2.18
N TYR A 136 -11.08 4.45 -1.96
CA TYR A 136 -10.15 5.56 -1.90
C TYR A 136 -10.41 6.44 -0.69
N GLY A 137 -9.33 6.94 -0.09
CA GLY A 137 -9.38 7.91 1.00
C GLY A 137 -9.64 9.32 0.48
N VAL A 138 -10.55 10.04 1.10
CA VAL A 138 -10.80 11.45 0.84
C VAL A 138 -10.43 12.26 2.08
N ARG A 139 -9.57 13.26 1.92
CA ARG A 139 -9.30 14.22 3.01
C ARG A 139 -10.49 15.15 3.17
N ASP A 140 -11.14 15.15 4.33
CA ASP A 140 -12.36 15.94 4.60
C ASP A 140 -12.07 17.20 5.43
N ASN A 141 -10.99 17.76 5.40
CA ASN A 141 -10.45 19.00 5.96
C ASN A 141 -9.07 18.81 6.60
N ARG A 142 -8.30 19.88 6.65
CA ARG A 142 -6.96 19.93 7.26
C ARG A 142 -6.91 19.70 8.77
N SER A 143 -7.98 19.20 9.38
CA SER A 143 -8.09 18.80 10.78
C SER A 143 -8.80 17.46 10.90
N SER A 144 -8.02 16.41 10.95
CA SER A 144 -8.19 15.14 11.67
C SER A 144 -9.19 14.05 11.26
N ASP A 145 -9.99 14.10 10.20
CA ASP A 145 -10.82 12.93 9.88
C ASP A 145 -10.84 12.60 8.37
N SER A 146 -10.26 11.44 8.01
CA SER A 146 -10.39 10.88 6.66
C SER A 146 -11.75 10.20 6.49
N VAL A 147 -12.62 10.77 5.67
CA VAL A 147 -13.87 10.15 5.25
C VAL A 147 -13.62 9.32 3.99
N PHE A 148 -14.03 8.05 4.02
CA PHE A 148 -13.94 7.18 2.85
C PHE A 148 -15.15 7.39 1.92
N ARG A 149 -14.88 7.61 0.65
CA ARG A 149 -15.89 7.49 -0.40
C ARG A 149 -15.71 6.18 -1.14
N LEU A 150 -16.81 5.54 -1.45
CA LEU A 150 -16.88 4.27 -2.15
C LEU A 150 -17.33 4.53 -3.58
N ALA A 151 -16.65 3.90 -4.55
CA ALA A 151 -17.15 3.83 -5.91
C ALA A 151 -18.04 2.58 -6.04
N PRO A 152 -19.16 2.69 -6.74
CA PRO A 152 -20.05 1.56 -6.99
C PRO A 152 -19.42 0.52 -7.90
#